data_c9f519731ce2a9afc871c575ed04582a
#
_entry.id   c9f519731ce2a9afc871c575ed04582a
#
_cell.length_a   1.000
_cell.length_b   1.000
_cell.length_c   1.000
_cell.angle_alpha   90.00
_cell.angle_beta   90.00
_cell.angle_gamma   90.00
#
_symmetry.space_group_name_H-M   'P 1'
#
loop_
_entity.id
_entity.type
_entity.pdbx_description
1 polymer ?
#
loop_
_entity_poly.entity_id
_entity_poly.type
_entity_poly.pdbx_seq_one_letter_code
_entity_poly.pdbx_strand_id
1 'polypeptide(L)'
;MKLSKNNRHTRNHHSALSNGATVLFLLAFGVNYHGFAANAMMANPRPFTETQPDGQLIRLRLNGDPYDAWTSDADGYTVVRDPITGFFVYAEEDGNGGLQPSHDLVVPLDDNGSRRLASESKNRKKHLRPSKRDCSQMICGDNERRSKLPLLGRNLRGYRSNDHGLNDTDDDLKTFNIFNITRPQFQDSSDDDNGNGRRLRTTGTLRNLVVLLKWEDHADRPVPSPQDIDVLMNHDGPHPLAPTGSVRTVFLENSYDSLQLESTITDWVVVNNTEHYFANGNGGRSSVIWEAIEYALHYLDDNDLVDFDYFDEDQDGQIDCITFLHSGYGAEFGGTDQYGAFWEDRLWSHKWALYVDPFVSKSGVQVMEYHISPSLWGRSNSKIGRIGVIAHETGHFLGVPDLYDIDGGGIGVGCFDLMANSWGFDGRQYYPPQMSAWTKLLLGWVVPYFPSPGENQIAAFQLRDASL
;
A
#
# COMPACT_ATOMS: atom_id res chain seq x y z
N MET A 1 68.55 26.57 36.40
CA MET A 1 69.08 26.04 37.67
C MET A 1 68.29 24.78 38.00
N LYS A 2 68.96 23.63 37.92
CA LYS A 2 68.75 22.32 38.60
C LYS A 2 67.29 21.77 38.69
N LEU A 3 66.95 20.70 37.88
CA LEU A 3 67.15 19.28 38.17
C LEU A 3 66.35 18.76 39.37
N SER A 4 65.41 17.83 39.11
CA SER A 4 65.59 16.45 39.55
C SER A 4 64.48 15.54 39.07
N LYS A 5 64.90 14.49 38.43
CA LYS A 5 64.26 13.21 38.12
C LYS A 5 63.73 12.52 39.39
N ASN A 6 62.64 11.74 39.25
CA ASN A 6 62.81 10.30 39.51
C ASN A 6 61.59 9.48 39.05
N ASN A 7 61.98 8.44 38.36
CA ASN A 7 61.25 7.23 37.96
C ASN A 7 60.70 6.42 39.16
N ARG A 8 59.62 5.67 38.93
CA ARG A 8 59.56 4.18 39.06
C ARG A 8 58.16 3.64 38.82
N HIS A 9 58.07 2.86 37.76
CA HIS A 9 57.78 1.41 37.69
C HIS A 9 56.37 0.91 37.96
N THR A 10 55.75 0.50 36.87
CA THR A 10 55.13 -0.82 36.56
C THR A 10 54.13 -1.44 37.49
N ARG A 11 52.95 -1.70 36.94
CA ARG A 11 52.45 -3.07 36.80
C ARG A 11 51.20 -3.14 35.91
N ASN A 12 51.28 -3.97 34.90
CA ASN A 12 50.16 -4.46 34.12
C ASN A 12 49.15 -5.19 35.04
N HIS A 13 47.89 -4.90 34.84
CA HIS A 13 46.82 -5.87 35.05
C HIS A 13 45.81 -5.73 33.91
N HIS A 14 45.88 -6.68 32.98
CA HIS A 14 44.74 -7.05 32.14
C HIS A 14 43.60 -7.49 33.06
N SER A 15 42.44 -6.90 32.91
CA SER A 15 41.17 -7.54 33.24
C SER A 15 40.18 -7.20 32.18
N ALA A 16 39.82 -8.22 31.43
CA ALA A 16 38.65 -8.27 30.58
C ALA A 16 37.37 -8.09 31.46
N LEU A 17 36.61 -7.08 31.20
CA LEU A 17 35.20 -6.84 31.54
C LEU A 17 34.85 -5.72 30.57
N SER A 18 33.95 -5.91 29.67
CA SER A 18 32.61 -6.34 29.81
C SER A 18 31.95 -6.36 28.42
N ASN A 19 31.60 -7.50 27.98
CA ASN A 19 30.49 -7.66 27.02
C ASN A 19 29.26 -8.11 27.83
N GLY A 20 28.68 -7.23 28.59
CA GLY A 20 27.57 -7.60 29.47
C GLY A 20 26.57 -6.48 29.78
N ALA A 21 26.79 -5.27 29.27
CA ALA A 21 25.91 -4.14 29.58
C ALA A 21 24.95 -3.74 28.45
N THR A 22 25.16 -4.25 27.23
CA THR A 22 24.31 -3.89 26.07
C THR A 22 23.12 -4.83 25.87
N VAL A 23 23.05 -5.95 26.61
CA VAL A 23 21.93 -6.91 26.50
C VAL A 23 20.85 -6.69 27.55
N LEU A 24 21.06 -5.87 28.54
CA LEU A 24 20.10 -5.71 29.65
C LEU A 24 19.14 -4.52 29.49
N PHE A 25 19.30 -3.66 28.46
CA PHE A 25 18.37 -2.56 28.20
C PHE A 25 17.23 -2.91 27.23
N LEU A 26 17.32 -4.06 26.54
CA LEU A 26 16.29 -4.54 25.60
C LEU A 26 15.16 -5.36 26.25
N LEU A 27 15.18 -5.58 27.56
CA LEU A 27 14.16 -6.38 28.26
C LEU A 27 13.22 -5.57 29.17
N ALA A 28 13.33 -4.23 29.20
CA ALA A 28 12.49 -3.39 30.08
C ALA A 28 11.39 -2.60 29.35
N PHE A 29 11.39 -2.58 28.02
CA PHE A 29 10.28 -2.04 27.26
C PHE A 29 9.63 -3.21 26.50
N GLY A 30 8.67 -3.84 27.17
CA GLY A 30 7.70 -4.72 26.53
C GLY A 30 6.76 -3.90 25.63
N VAL A 31 7.29 -3.27 24.61
CA VAL A 31 6.49 -2.72 23.52
C VAL A 31 5.95 -3.95 22.80
N ASN A 32 4.67 -4.21 22.94
CA ASN A 32 3.95 -5.11 22.06
C ASN A 32 4.01 -4.52 20.63
N TYR A 33 5.07 -4.84 19.89
CA TYR A 33 5.11 -4.59 18.45
C TYR A 33 3.99 -5.39 17.82
N HIS A 34 2.85 -4.75 17.64
CA HIS A 34 1.88 -5.22 16.66
C HIS A 34 2.58 -5.02 15.32
N GLY A 35 3.05 -6.10 14.73
CA GLY A 35 3.71 -6.05 13.44
C GLY A 35 2.79 -5.38 12.43
N PHE A 36 3.12 -4.16 12.02
CA PHE A 36 2.43 -3.45 10.97
C PHE A 36 2.71 -4.20 9.67
N ALA A 37 1.72 -4.97 9.18
CA ALA A 37 1.77 -5.46 7.82
C ALA A 37 1.72 -4.23 6.90
N ALA A 38 2.64 -4.14 5.94
CA ALA A 38 2.51 -3.14 4.91
C ALA A 38 1.20 -3.38 4.14
N ASN A 39 0.40 -2.36 3.97
CA ASN A 39 -0.78 -2.38 3.12
C ASN A 39 -0.38 -1.87 1.74
N ALA A 40 -1.02 -2.34 0.69
CA ALA A 40 -0.62 -1.95 -0.65
C ALA A 40 -1.73 -2.23 -1.65
N MET A 41 -1.74 -1.47 -2.74
CA MET A 41 -2.79 -1.56 -3.73
C MET A 41 -2.63 -2.75 -4.69
N MET A 42 -3.74 -3.21 -5.26
CA MET A 42 -3.77 -4.24 -6.30
C MET A 42 -3.16 -3.76 -7.62
N ALA A 43 -2.64 -4.73 -8.41
CA ALA A 43 -2.22 -4.50 -9.79
C ALA A 43 -3.35 -3.90 -10.64
N ASN A 44 -2.95 -3.16 -11.69
CA ASN A 44 -3.90 -2.62 -12.67
C ASN A 44 -4.68 -3.76 -13.34
N PRO A 45 -6.02 -3.75 -13.27
CA PRO A 45 -6.83 -4.81 -13.87
C PRO A 45 -6.77 -4.83 -15.42
N ARG A 46 -6.22 -3.78 -16.04
CA ARG A 46 -6.12 -3.67 -17.49
C ARG A 46 -4.90 -4.41 -18.02
N PRO A 47 -5.04 -5.16 -19.11
CA PRO A 47 -3.88 -5.75 -19.78
C PRO A 47 -3.00 -4.65 -20.40
N PHE A 48 -1.72 -4.95 -20.53
CA PHE A 48 -0.72 -4.12 -21.20
C PHE A 48 -0.08 -4.88 -22.36
N THR A 49 0.54 -4.15 -23.27
CA THR A 49 1.28 -4.73 -24.40
C THR A 49 2.76 -4.60 -24.15
N GLU A 50 3.50 -5.69 -24.40
CA GLU A 50 4.95 -5.76 -24.38
C GLU A 50 5.48 -6.14 -25.75
N THR A 51 6.73 -5.79 -25.99
CA THR A 51 7.45 -6.14 -27.22
C THR A 51 8.48 -7.22 -26.90
N GLN A 52 8.41 -8.35 -27.59
CA GLN A 52 9.43 -9.40 -27.53
C GLN A 52 10.76 -8.90 -28.13
N PRO A 53 11.90 -9.48 -27.81
CA PRO A 53 13.21 -9.12 -28.39
C PRO A 53 13.25 -9.19 -29.92
N ASP A 54 12.41 -10.00 -30.55
CA ASP A 54 12.26 -10.13 -32.01
C ASP A 54 11.29 -9.11 -32.63
N GLY A 55 10.74 -8.18 -31.83
CA GLY A 55 9.82 -7.15 -32.26
C GLY A 55 8.34 -7.57 -32.27
N GLN A 56 8.01 -8.80 -31.91
CA GLN A 56 6.61 -9.25 -31.85
C GLN A 56 5.92 -8.66 -30.62
N LEU A 57 4.65 -8.26 -30.81
CA LEU A 57 3.83 -7.72 -29.71
C LEU A 57 3.08 -8.84 -29.02
N ILE A 58 3.08 -8.81 -27.69
CA ILE A 58 2.33 -9.72 -26.84
C ILE A 58 1.45 -8.93 -25.88
N ARG A 59 0.33 -9.52 -25.44
CA ARG A 59 -0.57 -8.92 -24.47
C ARG A 59 -0.51 -9.67 -23.15
N LEU A 60 -0.19 -8.95 -22.11
CA LEU A 60 0.02 -9.47 -20.76
C LEU A 60 -0.86 -8.74 -19.75
N ARG A 61 -1.00 -9.33 -18.56
CA ARG A 61 -1.65 -8.75 -17.40
C ARG A 61 -0.77 -8.98 -16.19
N LEU A 62 -0.58 -7.95 -15.37
CA LEU A 62 -0.06 -8.09 -14.02
C LEU A 62 -1.24 -8.45 -13.11
N ASN A 63 -1.05 -9.40 -12.23
CA ASN A 63 -2.06 -9.89 -11.28
C ASN A 63 -1.51 -9.79 -9.86
N GLY A 64 -2.42 -9.77 -8.88
CA GLY A 64 -2.08 -9.77 -7.48
C GLY A 64 -1.79 -8.39 -6.90
N ASP A 65 -1.03 -8.38 -5.85
CA ASP A 65 -0.56 -7.24 -5.11
C ASP A 65 0.98 -7.34 -4.95
N PRO A 66 1.64 -6.37 -4.32
CA PRO A 66 3.09 -6.47 -4.19
C PRO A 66 3.59 -7.66 -3.36
N TYR A 67 2.73 -8.36 -2.62
CA TYR A 67 3.11 -9.55 -1.83
C TYR A 67 3.05 -10.84 -2.65
N ASP A 68 2.16 -10.88 -3.64
CA ASP A 68 1.92 -12.06 -4.48
C ASP A 68 1.56 -11.60 -5.91
N ALA A 69 2.54 -11.01 -6.61
CA ALA A 69 2.38 -10.53 -7.97
C ALA A 69 2.93 -11.52 -9.00
N TRP A 70 2.19 -11.72 -10.08
CA TRP A 70 2.64 -12.52 -11.21
C TRP A 70 2.08 -11.97 -12.53
N THR A 71 2.80 -12.22 -13.62
CA THR A 71 2.35 -11.86 -14.97
C THR A 71 1.66 -13.03 -15.63
N SER A 72 0.57 -12.78 -16.36
CA SER A 72 -0.13 -13.79 -17.16
C SER A 72 -0.47 -13.26 -18.55
N ASP A 73 -0.78 -14.17 -19.46
CA ASP A 73 -1.45 -13.83 -20.71
C ASP A 73 -2.97 -13.63 -20.50
N ALA A 74 -3.69 -13.31 -21.58
CA ALA A 74 -5.13 -13.06 -21.53
C ALA A 74 -5.97 -14.29 -21.11
N ASP A 75 -5.45 -15.50 -21.29
CA ASP A 75 -6.12 -16.75 -20.92
C ASP A 75 -5.75 -17.23 -19.50
N GLY A 76 -4.89 -16.48 -18.79
CA GLY A 76 -4.46 -16.78 -17.44
C GLY A 76 -3.28 -17.74 -17.33
N TYR A 77 -2.55 -17.99 -18.43
CA TYR A 77 -1.30 -18.73 -18.36
C TYR A 77 -0.19 -17.83 -17.83
N THR A 78 0.51 -18.31 -16.82
CA THR A 78 1.58 -17.54 -16.18
C THR A 78 2.77 -17.37 -17.11
N VAL A 79 3.32 -16.18 -17.12
CA VAL A 79 4.40 -15.72 -17.99
C VAL A 79 5.55 -15.22 -17.14
N VAL A 80 6.76 -15.58 -17.50
CA VAL A 80 8.01 -15.06 -16.91
C VAL A 80 8.90 -14.53 -18.02
N ARG A 81 9.80 -13.61 -17.65
CA ARG A 81 10.84 -13.14 -18.57
C ARG A 81 12.07 -14.03 -18.41
N ASP A 82 12.52 -14.65 -19.49
CA ASP A 82 13.76 -15.41 -19.51
C ASP A 82 14.96 -14.45 -19.30
N PRO A 83 15.72 -14.58 -18.22
CA PRO A 83 16.82 -13.65 -17.89
C PRO A 83 17.99 -13.73 -18.88
N ILE A 84 18.11 -14.82 -19.66
CA ILE A 84 19.21 -15.02 -20.63
C ILE A 84 18.86 -14.41 -21.97
N THR A 85 17.66 -14.69 -22.46
CA THR A 85 17.22 -14.30 -23.81
C THR A 85 16.40 -13.01 -23.83
N GLY A 86 15.86 -12.61 -22.69
CA GLY A 86 14.95 -11.46 -22.53
C GLY A 86 13.54 -11.70 -23.08
N PHE A 87 13.26 -12.89 -23.65
CA PHE A 87 11.92 -13.23 -24.13
C PHE A 87 10.94 -13.47 -23.00
N PHE A 88 9.70 -13.09 -23.20
CA PHE A 88 8.58 -13.55 -22.38
C PHE A 88 8.15 -14.93 -22.82
N VAL A 89 8.19 -15.88 -21.89
CA VAL A 89 7.89 -17.29 -22.11
C VAL A 89 6.85 -17.74 -21.08
N TYR A 90 6.15 -18.83 -21.35
CA TYR A 90 5.29 -19.41 -20.34
C TYR A 90 6.11 -19.99 -19.19
N ALA A 91 5.58 -19.86 -17.98
CA ALA A 91 6.22 -20.39 -16.79
C ALA A 91 5.96 -21.87 -16.61
N GLU A 92 6.93 -22.57 -16.03
CA GLU A 92 6.78 -23.92 -15.50
C GLU A 92 7.34 -23.99 -14.08
N GLU A 93 6.93 -24.99 -13.31
CA GLU A 93 7.42 -25.21 -11.96
C GLU A 93 8.85 -25.78 -11.99
N ASP A 94 9.73 -25.28 -11.13
CA ASP A 94 11.15 -25.69 -11.05
C ASP A 94 11.38 -26.95 -10.18
N GLY A 95 10.32 -27.59 -9.71
CA GLY A 95 10.37 -28.75 -8.83
C GLY A 95 10.56 -28.42 -7.34
N ASN A 96 10.91 -27.18 -7.00
CA ASN A 96 11.02 -26.66 -5.63
C ASN A 96 9.85 -25.71 -5.28
N GLY A 97 8.86 -25.60 -6.17
CA GLY A 97 7.72 -24.72 -6.03
C GLY A 97 7.99 -23.29 -6.55
N GLY A 98 9.16 -23.04 -7.14
CA GLY A 98 9.46 -21.81 -7.87
C GLY A 98 8.97 -21.86 -9.31
N LEU A 99 9.01 -20.71 -10.00
CA LEU A 99 8.73 -20.60 -11.41
C LEU A 99 10.03 -20.44 -12.20
N GLN A 100 10.12 -21.18 -13.31
CA GLN A 100 11.22 -21.06 -14.26
C GLN A 100 10.70 -20.85 -15.69
N PRO A 101 11.52 -20.25 -16.58
CA PRO A 101 11.17 -20.10 -17.97
C PRO A 101 11.04 -21.46 -18.66
N SER A 102 9.95 -21.70 -19.36
CA SER A 102 9.83 -22.81 -20.31
C SER A 102 10.45 -22.46 -21.67
N HIS A 103 10.45 -23.41 -22.61
CA HIS A 103 10.84 -23.16 -23.98
C HIS A 103 9.71 -22.57 -24.84
N ASP A 104 8.50 -22.42 -24.30
CA ASP A 104 7.33 -21.97 -25.04
C ASP A 104 7.21 -20.44 -24.98
N LEU A 105 7.41 -19.79 -26.13
CA LEU A 105 7.20 -18.34 -26.27
C LEU A 105 5.72 -17.98 -26.05
N VAL A 106 5.50 -16.80 -25.44
CA VAL A 106 4.14 -16.24 -25.34
C VAL A 106 3.60 -15.95 -26.74
N VAL A 107 2.34 -16.32 -26.96
CA VAL A 107 1.68 -16.17 -28.25
C VAL A 107 1.57 -14.71 -28.63
N PRO A 108 2.12 -14.30 -29.80
CA PRO A 108 2.07 -12.91 -30.22
C PRO A 108 0.68 -12.49 -30.69
N LEU A 109 0.48 -11.19 -30.78
CA LEU A 109 -0.67 -10.59 -31.45
C LEU A 109 -0.52 -10.70 -32.98
N ASP A 110 -1.64 -10.78 -33.67
CA ASP A 110 -1.68 -10.66 -35.15
C ASP A 110 -1.62 -9.18 -35.56
N ASP A 111 -1.59 -8.94 -36.89
CA ASP A 111 -1.52 -7.60 -37.46
C ASP A 111 -2.74 -6.72 -37.12
N ASN A 112 -3.84 -7.31 -36.65
CA ASN A 112 -5.05 -6.62 -36.20
C ASN A 112 -5.05 -6.42 -34.67
N GLY A 113 -3.97 -6.77 -33.97
CA GLY A 113 -3.88 -6.70 -32.51
C GLY A 113 -4.70 -7.78 -31.77
N SER A 114 -5.17 -8.80 -32.51
CA SER A 114 -5.82 -9.97 -31.96
C SER A 114 -4.79 -11.06 -31.67
N ARG A 115 -5.08 -11.91 -30.70
CA ARG A 115 -4.19 -13.03 -30.37
C ARG A 115 -4.23 -14.09 -31.46
N ARG A 116 -3.07 -14.53 -31.93
CA ARG A 116 -2.99 -15.72 -32.80
C ARG A 116 -3.43 -16.94 -31.98
N LEU A 117 -4.20 -17.83 -32.58
CA LEU A 117 -4.56 -19.10 -31.95
C LEU A 117 -3.28 -19.91 -31.72
N ALA A 118 -2.92 -20.12 -30.46
CA ALA A 118 -1.81 -21.01 -30.13
C ALA A 118 -2.21 -22.45 -30.40
N SER A 119 -1.29 -23.24 -30.96
CA SER A 119 -1.38 -24.69 -30.81
C SER A 119 -1.36 -25.01 -29.31
N GLU A 120 -2.36 -25.74 -28.82
CA GLU A 120 -2.41 -26.13 -27.39
C GLU A 120 -1.14 -26.90 -27.04
N SER A 121 -0.24 -26.29 -26.31
CA SER A 121 0.82 -27.01 -25.64
C SER A 121 0.20 -27.71 -24.42
N LYS A 122 0.27 -29.04 -24.40
CA LYS A 122 -0.33 -29.88 -23.33
C LYS A 122 0.27 -29.64 -21.94
N ASN A 123 1.36 -28.87 -21.84
CA ASN A 123 2.12 -28.69 -20.61
C ASN A 123 1.92 -27.31 -19.94
N ARG A 124 1.16 -26.39 -20.55
CA ARG A 124 0.93 -25.06 -19.99
C ARG A 124 -0.04 -25.15 -18.82
N LYS A 125 0.34 -24.59 -17.70
CA LYS A 125 -0.53 -24.48 -16.52
C LYS A 125 -1.01 -23.04 -16.35
N LYS A 126 -2.31 -22.90 -16.01
CA LYS A 126 -2.91 -21.61 -15.67
C LYS A 126 -2.68 -21.29 -14.20
N HIS A 127 -2.59 -19.99 -13.89
CA HIS A 127 -2.53 -19.50 -12.51
C HIS A 127 -1.40 -20.12 -11.67
N LEU A 128 -0.28 -20.46 -12.30
CA LEU A 128 0.93 -20.76 -11.56
C LEU A 128 1.35 -19.50 -10.82
N ARG A 129 1.61 -19.64 -9.53
CA ARG A 129 2.12 -18.56 -8.69
C ARG A 129 3.55 -18.86 -8.31
N PRO A 130 4.40 -17.81 -8.17
CA PRO A 130 5.68 -17.99 -7.52
C PRO A 130 5.42 -18.62 -6.14
N SER A 131 6.26 -19.56 -5.71
CA SER A 131 6.25 -19.96 -4.30
C SER A 131 6.43 -18.68 -3.49
N LYS A 132 5.61 -18.50 -2.43
CA LYS A 132 5.72 -17.33 -1.53
C LYS A 132 7.20 -17.14 -1.24
N ARG A 133 7.77 -16.02 -1.69
CA ARG A 133 9.18 -15.68 -1.43
C ARG A 133 9.39 -15.84 0.05
N ASP A 134 10.45 -16.53 0.43
CA ASP A 134 10.81 -16.71 1.83
C ASP A 134 10.96 -15.33 2.48
N CYS A 135 9.94 -14.92 3.21
CA CYS A 135 9.89 -13.64 3.90
C CYS A 135 10.89 -13.56 5.05
N SER A 136 11.75 -14.56 5.25
CA SER A 136 12.76 -14.57 6.30
C SER A 136 13.83 -13.49 6.12
N GLN A 137 13.97 -12.92 4.91
CA GLN A 137 14.83 -11.75 4.63
C GLN A 137 14.05 -10.42 4.57
N MET A 138 12.73 -10.47 4.52
CA MET A 138 11.87 -9.33 4.77
C MET A 138 11.53 -9.37 6.25
N ILE A 139 11.58 -8.24 6.94
CA ILE A 139 10.95 -8.11 8.25
C ILE A 139 9.43 -8.14 7.98
N CYS A 140 8.95 -9.29 7.52
CA CYS A 140 7.54 -9.59 7.39
C CYS A 140 7.07 -9.97 8.78
N GLY A 141 6.24 -9.13 9.37
CA GLY A 141 5.49 -9.54 10.56
C GLY A 141 4.84 -10.89 10.29
N ASP A 142 5.09 -11.82 11.18
CA ASP A 142 4.73 -13.24 11.17
C ASP A 142 3.47 -13.59 10.38
N ASN A 143 3.61 -14.46 9.37
CA ASN A 143 2.50 -15.16 8.74
C ASN A 143 1.60 -15.94 9.75
N GLU A 144 2.11 -16.25 10.94
CA GLU A 144 1.31 -16.79 12.05
C GLU A 144 0.32 -15.78 12.63
N ARG A 145 0.57 -14.47 12.48
CA ARG A 145 -0.37 -13.42 12.94
C ARG A 145 -1.48 -13.14 11.95
N ARG A 146 -1.30 -13.42 10.63
CA ARG A 146 -2.42 -13.41 9.67
C ARG A 146 -3.53 -14.40 10.06
N SER A 147 -3.20 -15.45 10.81
CA SER A 147 -4.16 -16.40 11.37
C SER A 147 -4.87 -15.90 12.65
N LYS A 148 -4.43 -14.77 13.22
CA LYS A 148 -4.94 -14.18 14.47
C LYS A 148 -5.63 -12.83 14.28
N LEU A 149 -5.90 -12.39 13.04
CA LEU A 149 -6.89 -11.34 12.83
C LEU A 149 -8.21 -11.80 13.46
N PRO A 150 -8.91 -10.92 14.20
CA PRO A 150 -10.11 -11.31 14.93
C PRO A 150 -11.08 -12.01 13.99
N LEU A 151 -11.66 -13.09 14.48
CA LEU A 151 -12.51 -14.11 13.88
C LEU A 151 -13.71 -13.64 12.99
N LEU A 152 -13.78 -12.40 12.57
CA LEU A 152 -14.84 -11.90 11.68
C LEU A 152 -14.79 -12.50 10.25
N GLY A 153 -13.61 -12.91 9.77
CA GLY A 153 -13.47 -13.55 8.45
C GLY A 153 -13.59 -15.08 8.45
N ARG A 154 -13.39 -15.75 9.59
CA ARG A 154 -13.41 -17.23 9.65
C ARG A 154 -14.79 -17.86 9.77
N ASN A 155 -15.79 -17.13 10.23
CA ASN A 155 -17.14 -17.68 10.39
C ASN A 155 -17.97 -17.73 9.10
N LEU A 156 -17.49 -17.19 7.99
CA LEU A 156 -18.18 -17.28 6.70
C LEU A 156 -17.79 -18.52 5.86
N ARG A 157 -16.82 -19.33 6.29
CA ARG A 157 -16.43 -20.59 5.60
C ARG A 157 -17.29 -21.81 5.97
N GLY A 158 -18.34 -21.65 6.76
CA GLY A 158 -19.19 -22.74 7.29
C GLY A 158 -20.41 -23.13 6.46
N TYR A 159 -20.69 -22.55 5.32
CA TYR A 159 -21.82 -22.95 4.48
C TYR A 159 -21.35 -23.78 3.28
N ARG A 160 -21.01 -25.06 3.52
CA ARG A 160 -21.16 -26.10 2.51
C ARG A 160 -22.55 -26.67 2.66
N SER A 161 -23.36 -26.50 1.63
CA SER A 161 -24.63 -27.19 1.48
C SER A 161 -24.38 -28.71 1.52
N ASN A 162 -24.77 -29.36 2.59
CA ASN A 162 -25.06 -30.77 2.54
C ASN A 162 -26.60 -30.88 2.38
N ASP A 163 -26.99 -31.31 1.17
CA ASP A 163 -28.33 -31.83 0.91
C ASP A 163 -28.66 -32.96 1.87
N HIS A 164 -29.57 -32.75 2.79
CA HIS A 164 -30.44 -33.77 3.33
C HIS A 164 -31.76 -33.17 3.80
N GLY A 165 -32.80 -33.55 3.08
CA GLY A 165 -34.17 -33.77 3.48
C GLY A 165 -34.84 -32.70 4.37
N LEU A 166 -35.65 -31.85 3.76
CA LEU A 166 -36.65 -31.03 4.42
C LEU A 166 -37.75 -31.91 5.04
N ASN A 167 -37.92 -31.81 6.35
CA ASN A 167 -39.19 -32.07 7.01
C ASN A 167 -39.65 -30.75 7.61
N ASP A 168 -40.75 -30.25 7.03
CA ASP A 168 -41.51 -29.11 7.54
C ASP A 168 -42.09 -29.46 8.93
N THR A 169 -41.69 -28.72 9.95
CA THR A 169 -42.53 -28.39 11.11
C THR A 169 -42.18 -26.95 11.53
N ASP A 170 -43.21 -26.09 11.46
CA ASP A 170 -43.25 -24.75 12.03
C ASP A 170 -42.79 -24.73 13.49
N ASP A 171 -42.11 -23.67 13.82
CA ASP A 171 -41.61 -23.20 15.11
C ASP A 171 -40.11 -23.33 15.31
N ASP A 172 -39.35 -22.43 14.68
CA ASP A 172 -38.10 -21.88 15.24
C ASP A 172 -37.56 -20.76 14.33
N LEU A 173 -38.35 -19.68 14.15
CA LEU A 173 -37.77 -18.38 13.82
C LEU A 173 -36.96 -17.91 15.02
N LYS A 174 -35.81 -18.55 15.24
CA LYS A 174 -34.75 -17.93 16.03
C LYS A 174 -34.28 -16.71 15.27
N THR A 175 -34.84 -15.59 15.68
CA THR A 175 -34.36 -14.25 15.35
C THR A 175 -32.85 -14.28 15.52
N PHE A 176 -32.13 -14.39 14.40
CA PHE A 176 -30.72 -14.08 14.38
C PHE A 176 -30.59 -12.62 14.82
N ASN A 177 -30.22 -12.43 16.07
CA ASN A 177 -29.86 -11.13 16.60
C ASN A 177 -28.56 -10.71 15.92
N ILE A 178 -28.66 -10.25 14.66
CA ILE A 178 -27.60 -9.56 13.91
C ILE A 178 -27.20 -8.25 14.63
N PHE A 179 -27.91 -7.89 15.68
CA PHE A 179 -27.94 -6.57 16.31
C PHE A 179 -27.09 -6.41 17.56
N ASN A 180 -26.21 -7.36 17.86
CA ASN A 180 -25.06 -7.05 18.69
C ASN A 180 -23.84 -6.66 17.82
N ILE A 181 -24.08 -5.80 16.82
CA ILE A 181 -23.01 -4.97 16.31
C ILE A 181 -22.89 -3.81 17.33
N THR A 182 -22.39 -4.12 18.52
CA THR A 182 -21.56 -3.14 19.21
C THR A 182 -20.54 -2.71 18.17
N ARG A 183 -20.38 -1.39 17.96
CA ARG A 183 -19.26 -0.76 17.26
C ARG A 183 -18.08 -1.70 17.46
N PRO A 184 -17.48 -2.28 16.41
CA PRO A 184 -16.26 -3.03 16.61
C PRO A 184 -15.42 -2.09 17.45
N GLN A 185 -15.15 -2.44 18.70
CA GLN A 185 -14.14 -1.75 19.44
C GLN A 185 -12.85 -2.11 18.68
N PHE A 186 -12.54 -1.34 17.64
CA PHE A 186 -11.17 -0.93 17.52
C PHE A 186 -10.97 -0.30 18.88
N GLN A 187 -10.25 -1.00 19.72
CA GLN A 187 -9.82 -0.43 20.96
C GLN A 187 -9.29 0.93 20.56
N ASP A 188 -10.04 1.96 20.92
CA ASP A 188 -9.45 3.26 21.13
C ASP A 188 -8.24 2.88 21.97
N SER A 189 -7.05 2.89 21.38
CA SER A 189 -5.81 2.64 22.12
C SER A 189 -5.58 3.72 23.17
N SER A 190 -6.57 4.60 23.35
CA SER A 190 -6.66 5.58 24.43
C SER A 190 -6.83 4.98 25.82
N ASP A 191 -7.10 3.66 25.94
CA ASP A 191 -7.19 2.96 27.24
C ASP A 191 -5.98 2.06 27.52
N ASP A 192 -4.88 2.19 26.77
CA ASP A 192 -3.61 1.71 27.24
C ASP A 192 -3.11 2.66 28.32
N ASP A 193 -3.21 2.25 29.56
CA ASP A 193 -2.71 2.97 30.77
C ASP A 193 -1.21 3.35 30.69
N ASN A 194 -0.54 3.11 29.56
CA ASN A 194 0.86 3.45 29.27
C ASN A 194 1.07 4.58 28.24
N GLY A 195 0.03 5.20 27.71
CA GLY A 195 0.12 6.49 27.01
C GLY A 195 0.90 6.53 25.68
N ASN A 196 1.12 5.41 25.00
CA ASN A 196 1.96 5.31 23.80
C ASN A 196 1.23 4.81 22.53
N GLY A 197 -0.07 4.89 22.47
CA GLY A 197 -0.84 4.50 21.28
C GLY A 197 -1.18 5.71 20.42
N ARG A 198 -0.83 5.67 19.11
CA ARG A 198 -1.26 6.67 18.13
C ARG A 198 -2.79 6.77 18.11
N ARG A 199 -3.29 7.98 18.27
CA ARG A 199 -4.72 8.26 18.19
C ARG A 199 -5.13 8.42 16.73
N LEU A 200 -5.96 7.51 16.20
CA LEU A 200 -6.46 7.59 14.84
C LEU A 200 -7.50 8.72 14.71
N ARG A 201 -7.19 9.72 13.89
CA ARG A 201 -8.08 10.86 13.66
C ARG A 201 -9.03 10.57 12.51
N THR A 202 -10.27 10.26 12.80
CA THR A 202 -11.32 9.99 11.79
C THR A 202 -12.28 11.16 11.57
N THR A 203 -12.15 12.26 12.34
CA THR A 203 -12.98 13.48 12.23
C THR A 203 -12.14 14.73 12.49
N GLY A 204 -12.63 15.89 12.07
CA GLY A 204 -11.91 17.16 12.16
C GLY A 204 -10.93 17.35 11.00
N THR A 205 -9.83 18.05 11.25
CA THR A 205 -8.78 18.26 10.25
C THR A 205 -7.70 17.19 10.38
N LEU A 206 -7.32 16.54 9.30
CA LEU A 206 -6.16 15.66 9.20
C LEU A 206 -5.09 16.38 8.38
N ARG A 207 -4.01 16.78 9.02
CA ARG A 207 -2.89 17.47 8.36
C ARG A 207 -1.94 16.45 7.77
N ASN A 208 -1.71 16.57 6.46
CA ASN A 208 -0.91 15.65 5.67
C ASN A 208 0.31 16.35 5.09
N LEU A 209 1.49 15.89 5.46
CA LEU A 209 2.73 16.32 4.83
C LEU A 209 2.96 15.52 3.54
N VAL A 210 3.01 16.20 2.39
CA VAL A 210 3.29 15.56 1.08
C VAL A 210 4.72 15.87 0.67
N VAL A 211 5.59 14.86 0.74
CA VAL A 211 7.01 14.96 0.39
C VAL A 211 7.21 14.44 -1.03
N LEU A 212 7.79 15.28 -1.91
CA LEU A 212 8.07 14.93 -3.29
C LEU A 212 9.48 14.34 -3.42
N LEU A 213 9.60 13.05 -3.77
CA LEU A 213 10.87 12.33 -3.93
C LEU A 213 11.27 12.24 -5.40
N LYS A 214 12.48 12.70 -5.73
CA LYS A 214 13.07 12.56 -7.05
C LYS A 214 14.30 11.67 -6.99
N TRP A 215 14.28 10.58 -7.74
CA TRP A 215 15.42 9.65 -7.83
C TRP A 215 16.57 10.29 -8.61
N GLU A 216 17.81 9.92 -8.29
CA GLU A 216 19.01 10.44 -8.96
C GLU A 216 18.96 10.23 -10.49
N ASP A 217 18.56 9.05 -10.94
CA ASP A 217 18.43 8.71 -12.37
C ASP A 217 17.21 9.38 -13.05
N HIS A 218 16.40 10.11 -12.30
CA HIS A 218 15.28 10.90 -12.82
C HIS A 218 15.56 12.39 -12.88
N ALA A 219 16.82 12.83 -12.72
CA ALA A 219 17.18 14.27 -12.67
C ALA A 219 16.58 15.06 -13.83
N ASP A 220 16.65 14.51 -15.04
CA ASP A 220 16.14 15.14 -16.27
C ASP A 220 14.71 14.73 -16.64
N ARG A 221 14.03 13.91 -15.84
CA ARG A 221 12.65 13.52 -16.13
C ARG A 221 11.69 14.67 -15.84
N PRO A 222 10.74 14.93 -16.76
CA PRO A 222 9.65 15.86 -16.46
C PRO A 222 8.73 15.24 -15.40
N VAL A 223 8.51 15.98 -14.32
CA VAL A 223 7.63 15.63 -13.21
C VAL A 223 6.59 16.73 -13.00
N PRO A 224 5.44 16.44 -12.39
CA PRO A 224 4.46 17.47 -12.02
C PRO A 224 5.09 18.55 -11.13
N SER A 225 4.63 19.78 -11.29
CA SER A 225 5.02 20.85 -10.37
C SER A 225 4.40 20.64 -8.98
N PRO A 226 5.00 21.14 -7.89
CA PRO A 226 4.37 21.14 -6.57
C PRO A 226 2.96 21.75 -6.60
N GLN A 227 2.72 22.78 -7.43
CA GLN A 227 1.42 23.41 -7.60
C GLN A 227 0.39 22.50 -8.27
N ASP A 228 0.79 21.67 -9.26
CA ASP A 228 -0.10 20.67 -9.86
C ASP A 228 -0.43 19.58 -8.85
N ILE A 229 0.52 19.17 -8.02
CA ILE A 229 0.29 18.21 -6.92
C ILE A 229 -0.64 18.83 -5.87
N ASP A 230 -0.49 20.10 -5.53
CA ASP A 230 -1.40 20.80 -4.61
C ASP A 230 -2.84 20.77 -5.13
N VAL A 231 -3.05 21.00 -6.43
CA VAL A 231 -4.37 20.85 -7.05
C VAL A 231 -4.90 19.41 -6.89
N LEU A 232 -4.05 18.41 -7.14
CA LEU A 232 -4.45 17.00 -7.00
C LEU A 232 -4.86 16.64 -5.58
N MET A 233 -4.18 17.23 -4.59
CA MET A 233 -4.40 16.93 -3.17
C MET A 233 -5.51 17.75 -2.53
N ASN A 234 -5.62 19.05 -2.86
CA ASN A 234 -6.38 20.03 -2.07
C ASN A 234 -7.51 20.76 -2.80
N HIS A 235 -7.56 20.73 -4.15
CA HIS A 235 -8.50 21.59 -4.90
C HIS A 235 -9.96 21.27 -4.54
N ASP A 236 -10.74 22.32 -4.29
CA ASP A 236 -12.17 22.18 -4.03
C ASP A 236 -12.94 21.95 -5.33
N GLY A 237 -13.64 20.83 -5.42
CA GLY A 237 -14.43 20.47 -6.59
C GLY A 237 -13.62 20.01 -7.81
N PRO A 238 -14.27 19.88 -8.98
CA PRO A 238 -13.63 19.38 -10.19
C PRO A 238 -12.57 20.31 -10.78
N HIS A 239 -11.46 19.74 -11.24
CA HIS A 239 -10.38 20.44 -11.95
C HIS A 239 -9.85 19.56 -13.10
N PRO A 240 -9.28 20.11 -14.20
CA PRO A 240 -8.71 19.29 -15.28
C PRO A 240 -7.71 18.23 -14.86
N LEU A 241 -6.94 18.47 -13.78
CA LEU A 241 -6.01 17.50 -13.19
C LEU A 241 -6.71 16.50 -12.24
N ALA A 242 -7.84 16.90 -11.67
CA ALA A 242 -8.64 16.11 -10.74
C ALA A 242 -10.15 16.24 -11.11
N PRO A 243 -10.60 15.57 -12.21
CA PRO A 243 -11.93 15.84 -12.79
C PRO A 243 -13.12 15.56 -11.88
N THR A 244 -12.94 14.71 -10.88
CA THR A 244 -13.97 14.35 -9.90
C THR A 244 -13.72 14.91 -8.51
N GLY A 245 -12.82 15.87 -8.40
CA GLY A 245 -12.33 16.42 -7.15
C GLY A 245 -10.96 15.86 -6.77
N SER A 246 -10.35 16.46 -5.76
CA SER A 246 -9.04 16.11 -5.20
C SER A 246 -9.11 14.95 -4.22
N VAL A 247 -7.95 14.53 -3.68
CA VAL A 247 -7.87 13.57 -2.57
C VAL A 247 -8.66 14.07 -1.35
N ARG A 248 -8.56 15.38 -1.04
CA ARG A 248 -9.39 16.03 -0.01
C ARG A 248 -10.88 15.83 -0.26
N THR A 249 -11.35 16.02 -1.50
CA THR A 249 -12.76 15.82 -1.85
C THR A 249 -13.22 14.39 -1.59
N VAL A 250 -12.38 13.38 -1.85
CA VAL A 250 -12.70 11.98 -1.57
C VAL A 250 -13.05 11.78 -0.09
N PHE A 251 -12.21 12.29 0.83
CA PHE A 251 -12.45 12.12 2.27
C PHE A 251 -13.60 12.98 2.76
N LEU A 252 -13.72 14.21 2.29
CA LEU A 252 -14.80 15.12 2.65
C LEU A 252 -16.17 14.52 2.31
N GLU A 253 -16.33 13.99 1.09
CA GLU A 253 -17.58 13.37 0.65
C GLU A 253 -17.87 12.04 1.37
N ASN A 254 -16.85 11.20 1.59
CA ASN A 254 -17.03 9.92 2.26
C ASN A 254 -17.42 10.08 3.72
N SER A 255 -16.89 11.09 4.39
CA SER A 255 -17.12 11.38 5.81
C SER A 255 -18.34 12.26 6.06
N TYR A 256 -19.07 12.68 5.00
CA TYR A 256 -20.17 13.66 5.12
C TYR A 256 -19.70 14.93 5.84
N ASP A 257 -18.63 15.52 5.33
CA ASP A 257 -17.98 16.73 5.84
C ASP A 257 -17.40 16.60 7.28
N SER A 258 -17.30 15.38 7.81
CA SER A 258 -16.78 15.16 9.16
C SER A 258 -15.26 15.14 9.23
N LEU A 259 -14.55 14.77 8.14
CA LEU A 259 -13.10 14.75 8.03
C LEU A 259 -12.63 15.65 6.88
N GLN A 260 -11.75 16.57 7.18
CA GLN A 260 -11.09 17.44 6.21
C GLN A 260 -9.61 17.11 6.12
N LEU A 261 -9.17 16.61 4.97
CA LEU A 261 -7.74 16.40 4.69
C LEU A 261 -7.13 17.73 4.22
N GLU A 262 -6.05 18.18 4.87
CA GLU A 262 -5.28 19.36 4.47
C GLU A 262 -3.84 18.97 4.19
N SER A 263 -3.43 19.06 2.93
CA SER A 263 -2.10 18.63 2.49
C SER A 263 -1.17 19.82 2.27
N THR A 264 0.04 19.76 2.83
CA THR A 264 1.13 20.71 2.56
C THR A 264 2.16 20.02 1.68
N ILE A 265 2.48 20.62 0.53
CA ILE A 265 3.32 20.02 -0.51
C ILE A 265 4.72 20.62 -0.42
N THR A 266 5.77 19.79 -0.36
CA THR A 266 7.17 20.24 -0.40
C THR A 266 7.63 20.48 -1.84
N ASP A 267 8.79 21.13 -2.00
CA ASP A 267 9.54 21.04 -3.25
C ASP A 267 10.11 19.62 -3.43
N TRP A 268 10.58 19.32 -4.66
CA TRP A 268 11.19 18.04 -4.97
C TRP A 268 12.51 17.85 -4.23
N VAL A 269 12.60 16.82 -3.42
CA VAL A 269 13.84 16.38 -2.77
C VAL A 269 14.51 15.32 -3.64
N VAL A 270 15.71 15.63 -4.14
CA VAL A 270 16.52 14.66 -4.92
C VAL A 270 17.26 13.77 -3.95
N VAL A 271 17.01 12.48 -4.04
CA VAL A 271 17.67 11.46 -3.21
C VAL A 271 18.79 10.79 -3.99
N ASN A 272 19.85 10.41 -3.29
CA ASN A 272 20.97 9.68 -3.87
C ASN A 272 20.55 8.24 -4.13
N ASN A 273 20.83 7.72 -5.29
CA ASN A 273 20.48 6.39 -5.82
C ASN A 273 19.27 6.37 -6.75
N THR A 274 19.18 5.28 -7.49
CA THR A 274 18.23 5.06 -8.58
C THR A 274 16.92 4.46 -8.09
N GLU A 275 15.85 4.58 -8.90
CA GLU A 275 14.59 3.90 -8.63
C GLU A 275 14.79 2.38 -8.48
N HIS A 276 15.57 1.77 -9.39
CA HIS A 276 15.89 0.34 -9.34
C HIS A 276 16.53 -0.09 -8.00
N TYR A 277 17.43 0.72 -7.46
CA TYR A 277 18.05 0.45 -6.16
C TYR A 277 17.00 0.39 -5.05
N PHE A 278 16.12 1.39 -4.99
CA PHE A 278 15.07 1.46 -3.96
C PHE A 278 13.95 0.46 -4.17
N ALA A 279 13.61 0.13 -5.42
CA ALA A 279 12.65 -0.93 -5.73
C ALA A 279 13.13 -2.30 -5.25
N ASN A 280 14.43 -2.54 -5.30
CA ASN A 280 15.11 -3.75 -4.78
C ASN A 280 14.42 -5.06 -5.22
N GLY A 281 13.89 -5.10 -6.43
CA GLY A 281 13.21 -6.27 -6.99
C GLY A 281 11.91 -6.69 -6.27
N ASN A 282 11.38 -5.85 -5.38
CA ASN A 282 10.19 -6.15 -4.59
C ASN A 282 9.22 -4.94 -4.42
N GLY A 283 9.31 -3.98 -5.33
CA GLY A 283 8.44 -2.82 -5.33
C GLY A 283 8.69 -1.83 -4.20
N GLY A 284 9.90 -1.78 -3.65
CA GLY A 284 10.26 -0.89 -2.55
C GLY A 284 9.79 -1.36 -1.16
N ARG A 285 9.37 -2.61 -1.02
CA ARG A 285 8.95 -3.21 0.26
C ARG A 285 10.09 -3.90 0.99
N SER A 286 11.20 -3.21 1.12
CA SER A 286 12.37 -3.59 1.93
C SER A 286 12.87 -2.36 2.67
N SER A 287 13.69 -2.55 3.69
CA SER A 287 14.32 -1.45 4.43
C SER A 287 15.19 -0.53 3.56
N VAL A 288 15.49 -0.92 2.32
CA VAL A 288 16.26 -0.09 1.38
C VAL A 288 15.51 1.21 1.04
N ILE A 289 14.17 1.19 0.94
CA ILE A 289 13.39 2.41 0.68
C ILE A 289 13.44 3.40 1.86
N TRP A 290 13.67 2.92 3.07
CA TRP A 290 13.79 3.77 4.26
C TRP A 290 14.96 4.73 4.14
N GLU A 291 16.07 4.35 3.48
CA GLU A 291 17.20 5.24 3.22
C GLU A 291 16.77 6.51 2.47
N ALA A 292 15.89 6.38 1.47
CA ALA A 292 15.36 7.53 0.73
C ALA A 292 14.42 8.39 1.59
N ILE A 293 13.57 7.73 2.37
CA ILE A 293 12.59 8.40 3.24
C ILE A 293 13.31 9.17 4.35
N GLU A 294 14.23 8.53 5.07
CA GLU A 294 15.04 9.15 6.11
C GLU A 294 15.88 10.30 5.59
N TYR A 295 16.55 10.10 4.42
CA TYR A 295 17.29 11.18 3.78
C TYR A 295 16.41 12.40 3.51
N ALA A 296 15.21 12.21 2.96
CA ALA A 296 14.31 13.31 2.65
C ALA A 296 13.80 14.01 3.92
N LEU A 297 13.45 13.25 4.96
CA LEU A 297 13.01 13.80 6.24
C LEU A 297 14.12 14.62 6.91
N HIS A 298 15.35 14.09 6.97
CA HIS A 298 16.50 14.83 7.48
C HIS A 298 16.80 16.07 6.66
N TYR A 299 16.73 15.99 5.32
CA TYR A 299 16.93 17.16 4.47
C TYR A 299 15.93 18.26 4.76
N LEU A 300 14.66 17.92 4.94
CA LEU A 300 13.60 18.88 5.24
C LEU A 300 13.77 19.51 6.63
N ASP A 301 14.08 18.71 7.62
CA ASP A 301 14.25 19.13 9.02
C ASP A 301 15.54 19.95 9.20
N ASP A 302 16.68 19.47 8.68
CA ASP A 302 17.99 20.12 8.83
C ASP A 302 18.05 21.51 8.18
N ASN A 303 17.28 21.72 7.13
CA ASN A 303 17.18 22.99 6.43
C ASN A 303 15.98 23.85 6.85
N ASP A 304 15.26 23.46 7.90
CA ASP A 304 14.09 24.17 8.43
C ASP A 304 13.00 24.43 7.35
N LEU A 305 12.80 23.45 6.44
CA LEU A 305 11.85 23.56 5.34
C LEU A 305 10.45 23.10 5.73
N VAL A 306 10.32 22.34 6.81
CA VAL A 306 9.06 21.79 7.35
C VAL A 306 9.04 22.00 8.84
N ASP A 307 7.92 22.51 9.34
CA ASP A 307 7.59 22.54 10.75
C ASP A 307 6.80 21.26 11.07
N PHE A 308 7.46 20.24 11.64
CA PHE A 308 6.85 18.95 11.93
C PHE A 308 5.79 19.03 13.03
N ASP A 309 5.89 19.98 13.97
CA ASP A 309 4.89 20.20 15.03
C ASP A 309 3.52 20.59 14.44
N TYR A 310 3.52 21.22 13.25
CA TYR A 310 2.29 21.55 12.56
C TYR A 310 1.48 20.30 12.16
N PHE A 311 2.13 19.16 11.95
CA PHE A 311 1.51 17.91 11.52
C PHE A 311 1.26 16.92 12.65
N ASP A 312 1.51 17.31 13.89
CA ASP A 312 1.17 16.61 15.12
C ASP A 312 0.11 17.44 15.86
N GLU A 313 -1.14 17.44 15.34
CA GLU A 313 -2.19 18.32 15.84
C GLU A 313 -2.74 17.87 17.19
N ASP A 314 -2.75 16.56 17.47
CA ASP A 314 -3.22 16.05 18.76
C ASP A 314 -2.12 15.96 19.82
N GLN A 315 -0.88 16.34 19.46
CA GLN A 315 0.28 16.43 20.32
C GLN A 315 0.66 15.11 21.01
N ASP A 316 0.48 14.00 20.26
CA ASP A 316 0.90 12.67 20.72
C ASP A 316 2.39 12.38 20.45
N GLY A 317 3.09 13.31 19.80
CA GLY A 317 4.50 13.23 19.44
C GLY A 317 4.75 12.46 18.15
N GLN A 318 3.71 12.19 17.36
CA GLN A 318 3.81 11.54 16.07
C GLN A 318 3.12 12.36 14.98
N ILE A 319 3.64 12.27 13.76
CA ILE A 319 3.00 12.92 12.62
C ILE A 319 1.63 12.28 12.32
N ASP A 320 0.58 13.08 12.13
CA ASP A 320 -0.77 12.60 11.88
C ASP A 320 -0.88 11.84 10.55
N CYS A 321 -0.31 12.39 9.47
CA CYS A 321 -0.32 11.79 8.14
C CYS A 321 0.85 12.29 7.31
N ILE A 322 1.49 11.38 6.55
CA ILE A 322 2.55 11.71 5.62
C ILE A 322 2.45 10.89 4.34
N THR A 323 2.59 11.56 3.22
CA THR A 323 2.53 11.03 1.86
C THR A 323 3.86 11.26 1.16
N PHE A 324 4.47 10.23 0.58
CA PHE A 324 5.58 10.39 -0.35
C PHE A 324 5.08 10.18 -1.78
N LEU A 325 5.34 11.16 -2.66
CA LEU A 325 5.07 11.03 -4.08
C LEU A 325 6.37 11.00 -4.86
N HIS A 326 6.68 9.85 -5.47
CA HIS A 326 7.94 9.66 -6.17
C HIS A 326 7.88 9.99 -7.66
N SER A 327 9.05 10.30 -8.26
CA SER A 327 9.21 10.73 -9.65
C SER A 327 9.12 9.61 -10.69
N GLY A 328 8.86 8.37 -10.26
CA GLY A 328 8.72 7.19 -11.12
C GLY A 328 7.28 6.90 -11.52
N TYR A 329 7.12 5.84 -12.30
CA TYR A 329 5.81 5.24 -12.59
C TYR A 329 5.56 4.09 -11.62
N GLY A 330 4.33 3.92 -11.14
CA GLY A 330 4.00 2.83 -10.22
C GLY A 330 4.20 1.44 -10.84
N ALA A 331 4.77 0.52 -10.06
CA ALA A 331 4.95 -0.87 -10.46
C ALA A 331 3.62 -1.58 -10.75
N GLU A 332 2.55 -1.18 -10.04
CA GLU A 332 1.19 -1.67 -10.19
C GLU A 332 0.59 -1.51 -11.61
N PHE A 333 1.18 -0.65 -12.44
CA PHE A 333 0.80 -0.56 -13.85
C PHE A 333 1.31 -1.72 -14.71
N GLY A 334 2.19 -2.56 -14.16
CA GLY A 334 2.81 -3.67 -14.89
C GLY A 334 3.72 -3.22 -16.02
N GLY A 335 4.30 -4.19 -16.74
CA GLY A 335 5.05 -4.01 -17.96
C GLY A 335 6.26 -3.10 -17.87
N THR A 336 6.85 -2.79 -19.01
CA THR A 336 8.02 -1.91 -19.15
C THR A 336 7.57 -0.46 -19.36
N ASP A 337 8.20 0.48 -18.72
CA ASP A 337 7.94 1.91 -18.91
C ASP A 337 8.71 2.47 -20.10
N GLN A 338 8.48 3.76 -20.42
CA GLN A 338 9.12 4.41 -21.57
C GLN A 338 10.63 4.56 -21.43
N TYR A 339 11.19 4.37 -20.26
CA TYR A 339 12.63 4.46 -19.97
C TYR A 339 13.29 3.07 -19.91
N GLY A 340 12.51 1.99 -20.08
CA GLY A 340 12.99 0.62 -20.13
C GLY A 340 12.95 -0.10 -18.78
N ALA A 341 12.46 0.53 -17.72
CA ALA A 341 12.32 -0.11 -16.40
C ALA A 341 11.11 -1.06 -16.41
N PHE A 342 11.34 -2.33 -16.13
CA PHE A 342 10.28 -3.31 -15.93
C PHE A 342 9.59 -3.08 -14.58
N TRP A 343 8.37 -3.58 -14.38
CA TRP A 343 7.63 -3.28 -13.16
C TRP A 343 8.34 -3.73 -11.86
N GLU A 344 9.15 -4.79 -11.90
CA GLU A 344 9.94 -5.25 -10.75
C GLU A 344 11.05 -4.26 -10.33
N ASP A 345 11.46 -3.38 -11.25
CA ASP A 345 12.49 -2.35 -11.04
C ASP A 345 11.88 -1.00 -10.63
N ARG A 346 10.57 -0.95 -10.38
CA ARG A 346 9.82 0.25 -10.00
C ARG A 346 9.16 0.07 -8.64
N LEU A 347 8.79 1.20 -8.01
CA LEU A 347 8.10 1.15 -6.72
C LEU A 347 6.61 0.88 -6.91
N TRP A 348 6.09 0.04 -6.05
CA TRP A 348 4.66 -0.22 -5.90
C TRP A 348 4.08 0.67 -4.82
N SER A 349 2.88 1.24 -5.03
CA SER A 349 2.20 2.04 -4.02
C SER A 349 1.89 1.22 -2.77
N HIS A 350 2.24 1.74 -1.61
CA HIS A 350 2.00 1.06 -0.33
C HIS A 350 2.05 2.01 0.86
N LYS A 351 1.36 1.65 1.94
CA LYS A 351 1.56 2.20 3.28
C LYS A 351 2.43 1.23 4.10
N TRP A 352 3.45 1.77 4.78
CA TRP A 352 4.34 0.99 5.64
C TRP A 352 4.88 1.82 6.80
N ALA A 353 5.90 1.31 7.53
CA ALA A 353 6.46 1.97 8.70
C ALA A 353 7.97 1.80 8.86
N LEU A 354 8.61 2.82 9.42
CA LEU A 354 10.02 2.86 9.83
C LEU A 354 10.15 2.28 11.26
N TYR A 355 9.88 1.00 11.45
CA TYR A 355 9.75 0.44 12.79
C TYR A 355 11.08 0.00 13.44
N VAL A 356 12.19 0.05 12.73
CA VAL A 356 13.52 -0.25 13.31
C VAL A 356 14.13 0.99 13.92
N ASP A 357 14.06 2.11 13.19
CA ASP A 357 14.62 3.40 13.60
C ASP A 357 13.70 4.52 13.05
N PRO A 358 12.60 4.85 13.73
CA PRO A 358 11.72 5.91 13.29
C PRO A 358 12.46 7.25 13.26
N PHE A 359 12.19 8.05 12.22
CA PHE A 359 12.72 9.41 12.17
C PHE A 359 12.15 10.25 13.32
N VAL A 360 12.99 11.07 13.94
CA VAL A 360 12.59 12.04 14.97
C VAL A 360 13.09 13.41 14.57
N SER A 361 12.17 14.37 14.40
CA SER A 361 12.49 15.75 14.04
C SER A 361 13.25 16.48 15.16
N LYS A 362 13.82 17.64 14.86
CA LYS A 362 14.45 18.52 15.86
C LYS A 362 13.48 18.96 16.95
N SER A 363 12.20 19.05 16.65
CA SER A 363 11.15 19.38 17.62
C SER A 363 10.70 18.21 18.48
N GLY A 364 11.06 16.97 18.09
CA GLY A 364 10.72 15.76 18.82
C GLY A 364 9.56 14.98 18.23
N VAL A 365 8.93 15.46 17.16
CA VAL A 365 7.86 14.74 16.45
C VAL A 365 8.44 13.56 15.68
N GLN A 366 7.86 12.38 15.87
CA GLN A 366 8.28 11.14 15.26
C GLN A 366 7.53 10.89 13.96
N VAL A 367 8.23 10.42 12.92
CA VAL A 367 7.64 9.84 11.71
C VAL A 367 7.92 8.34 11.74
N MET A 368 6.90 7.55 12.01
CA MET A 368 6.97 6.09 11.97
C MET A 368 6.27 5.55 10.73
N GLU A 369 5.00 5.87 10.55
CA GLU A 369 4.20 5.40 9.43
C GLU A 369 4.30 6.35 8.23
N TYR A 370 4.26 5.79 7.02
CA TYR A 370 4.24 6.54 5.78
C TYR A 370 3.46 5.80 4.70
N HIS A 371 2.99 6.50 3.68
CA HIS A 371 2.67 5.86 2.42
C HIS A 371 3.44 6.49 1.26
N ILE A 372 3.68 5.69 0.22
CA ILE A 372 4.38 6.11 -0.98
C ILE A 372 3.57 5.73 -2.22
N SER A 373 3.48 6.65 -3.18
CA SER A 373 2.75 6.46 -4.45
C SER A 373 3.46 7.21 -5.58
N PRO A 374 3.22 6.85 -6.86
CA PRO A 374 3.81 7.56 -7.98
C PRO A 374 3.14 8.93 -8.20
N SER A 375 3.94 9.95 -8.49
CA SER A 375 3.44 11.23 -8.95
C SER A 375 3.00 11.22 -10.42
N LEU A 376 3.35 10.17 -11.17
CA LEU A 376 3.10 10.00 -12.60
C LEU A 376 2.08 8.90 -12.88
N TRP A 377 1.21 9.15 -13.85
CA TRP A 377 0.21 8.20 -14.32
C TRP A 377 0.72 7.31 -15.42
N GLY A 378 0.52 6.01 -15.28
CA GLY A 378 0.75 5.04 -16.35
C GLY A 378 2.19 4.56 -16.43
N ARG A 379 2.69 4.39 -17.66
CA ARG A 379 4.03 3.90 -17.97
C ARG A 379 4.76 4.80 -18.97
N SER A 380 4.16 5.89 -19.38
CA SER A 380 4.73 6.80 -20.37
C SER A 380 4.17 8.19 -20.25
N ASN A 381 4.91 9.16 -20.77
CA ASN A 381 4.66 10.60 -20.69
C ASN A 381 4.70 11.17 -19.25
N SER A 382 4.46 12.48 -19.13
CA SER A 382 4.54 13.21 -17.85
C SER A 382 3.17 13.58 -17.28
N LYS A 383 2.14 12.74 -17.54
CA LYS A 383 0.82 12.97 -16.93
C LYS A 383 0.90 12.77 -15.44
N ILE A 384 0.30 13.70 -14.71
CA ILE A 384 0.20 13.63 -13.25
C ILE A 384 -0.54 12.36 -12.82
N GLY A 385 -0.18 11.83 -11.65
CA GLY A 385 -0.88 10.77 -10.94
C GLY A 385 -2.36 11.07 -10.74
N ARG A 386 -3.10 10.16 -10.17
CA ARG A 386 -4.55 10.31 -9.98
C ARG A 386 -4.96 10.00 -8.56
N ILE A 387 -6.13 10.48 -8.19
CA ILE A 387 -6.59 10.49 -6.81
C ILE A 387 -6.82 9.09 -6.22
N GLY A 388 -7.15 8.08 -7.05
CA GLY A 388 -7.61 6.79 -6.55
C GLY A 388 -6.60 6.08 -5.66
N VAL A 389 -5.36 5.88 -6.12
CA VAL A 389 -4.33 5.20 -5.33
C VAL A 389 -3.93 6.03 -4.11
N ILE A 390 -3.73 7.34 -4.29
CA ILE A 390 -3.31 8.21 -3.18
C ILE A 390 -4.37 8.21 -2.08
N ALA A 391 -5.65 8.27 -2.44
CA ALA A 391 -6.74 8.21 -1.47
C ALA A 391 -6.84 6.83 -0.78
N HIS A 392 -6.57 5.73 -1.51
CA HIS A 392 -6.53 4.39 -0.95
C HIS A 392 -5.43 4.28 0.13
N GLU A 393 -4.19 4.63 -0.23
CA GLU A 393 -3.07 4.58 0.72
C GLU A 393 -3.25 5.54 1.90
N THR A 394 -3.84 6.73 1.66
CA THR A 394 -4.20 7.65 2.74
C THR A 394 -5.27 7.06 3.67
N GLY A 395 -6.22 6.27 3.12
CA GLY A 395 -7.25 5.59 3.92
C GLY A 395 -6.68 4.67 5.01
N HIS A 396 -5.51 4.09 4.77
CA HIS A 396 -4.83 3.26 5.78
C HIS A 396 -4.37 4.06 7.02
N PHE A 397 -4.13 5.37 6.90
CA PHE A 397 -3.87 6.23 8.06
C PHE A 397 -5.09 6.40 8.97
N LEU A 398 -6.29 6.11 8.46
CA LEU A 398 -7.52 6.08 9.25
C LEU A 398 -7.77 4.71 9.90
N GLY A 399 -6.82 3.78 9.78
CA GLY A 399 -6.92 2.42 10.33
C GLY A 399 -7.79 1.46 9.51
N VAL A 400 -8.12 1.80 8.28
CA VAL A 400 -8.92 0.92 7.41
C VAL A 400 -8.01 -0.10 6.74
N PRO A 401 -8.32 -1.42 6.81
CA PRO A 401 -7.55 -2.46 6.13
C PRO A 401 -7.91 -2.53 4.64
N ASP A 402 -7.07 -3.24 3.86
CA ASP A 402 -7.44 -3.69 2.53
C ASP A 402 -8.68 -4.59 2.55
N LEU A 403 -9.59 -4.34 1.62
CA LEU A 403 -10.84 -5.09 1.46
C LEU A 403 -10.89 -5.93 0.18
N TYR A 404 -9.80 -6.00 -0.57
CA TYR A 404 -9.60 -6.99 -1.63
C TYR A 404 -9.10 -8.31 -1.03
N ASP A 405 -9.19 -9.38 -1.81
CA ASP A 405 -8.74 -10.71 -1.38
C ASP A 405 -7.22 -10.85 -1.57
N ILE A 406 -6.48 -10.66 -0.50
CA ILE A 406 -5.02 -10.77 -0.49
C ILE A 406 -4.51 -12.20 -0.74
N ASP A 407 -5.36 -13.21 -0.59
CA ASP A 407 -5.04 -14.61 -0.90
C ASP A 407 -5.29 -14.96 -2.38
N GLY A 408 -5.87 -14.01 -3.14
CA GLY A 408 -6.14 -14.16 -4.57
C GLY A 408 -7.19 -15.22 -4.91
N GLY A 409 -8.01 -15.63 -3.94
CA GLY A 409 -9.12 -16.58 -4.13
C GLY A 409 -10.39 -15.92 -4.67
N GLY A 410 -10.47 -14.59 -4.61
CA GLY A 410 -11.63 -13.80 -5.01
C GLY A 410 -11.28 -12.35 -5.30
N ILE A 411 -12.29 -11.50 -5.34
CA ILE A 411 -12.15 -10.05 -5.58
C ILE A 411 -12.43 -9.21 -4.30
N GLY A 412 -12.56 -9.83 -3.15
CA GLY A 412 -12.97 -9.16 -1.91
C GLY A 412 -14.33 -8.49 -2.08
N VAL A 413 -14.48 -7.24 -1.60
CA VAL A 413 -15.69 -6.44 -1.84
C VAL A 413 -15.70 -5.78 -3.24
N GLY A 414 -14.66 -5.99 -4.05
CA GLY A 414 -14.57 -5.56 -5.45
C GLY A 414 -14.72 -4.05 -5.61
N CYS A 415 -15.58 -3.64 -6.55
CA CYS A 415 -15.77 -2.23 -6.90
C CYS A 415 -16.61 -1.42 -5.90
N PHE A 416 -16.98 -1.98 -4.74
CA PHE A 416 -17.91 -1.34 -3.82
C PHE A 416 -17.23 -0.62 -2.64
N ASP A 417 -15.89 -0.58 -2.63
CA ASP A 417 -15.13 0.14 -1.63
C ASP A 417 -13.78 0.65 -2.21
N LEU A 418 -13.38 1.85 -1.80
CA LEU A 418 -12.08 2.44 -2.12
C LEU A 418 -10.92 1.53 -1.70
N MET A 419 -11.04 0.87 -0.55
CA MET A 419 -10.01 -0.01 0.01
C MET A 419 -9.96 -1.39 -0.67
N ALA A 420 -10.84 -1.66 -1.64
CA ALA A 420 -10.79 -2.86 -2.47
C ALA A 420 -10.44 -2.57 -3.93
N ASN A 421 -10.79 -1.40 -4.44
CA ASN A 421 -10.57 -1.06 -5.85
C ASN A 421 -10.36 0.44 -6.06
N SER A 422 -9.18 0.92 -5.77
CA SER A 422 -8.78 2.31 -6.03
C SER A 422 -8.71 2.67 -7.53
N TRP A 423 -8.69 1.66 -8.42
CA TRP A 423 -8.71 1.88 -9.88
C TRP A 423 -10.02 2.47 -10.39
N GLY A 424 -11.11 2.30 -9.63
CA GLY A 424 -12.45 2.71 -10.04
C GLY A 424 -13.04 1.80 -11.12
N PHE A 425 -14.29 2.08 -11.51
CA PHE A 425 -15.02 1.25 -12.47
C PHE A 425 -14.43 1.26 -13.87
N ASP A 426 -13.75 2.35 -14.26
CA ASP A 426 -13.14 2.50 -15.57
C ASP A 426 -11.63 2.16 -15.59
N GLY A 427 -11.06 1.75 -14.45
CA GLY A 427 -9.65 1.42 -14.29
C GLY A 427 -8.72 2.62 -14.50
N ARG A 428 -9.20 3.85 -14.27
CA ARG A 428 -8.44 5.07 -14.52
C ARG A 428 -8.14 5.89 -13.26
N GLN A 429 -8.61 5.48 -12.08
CA GLN A 429 -8.41 6.16 -10.79
C GLN A 429 -8.94 7.62 -10.72
N TYR A 430 -9.67 8.09 -11.73
CA TYR A 430 -10.38 9.38 -11.64
C TYR A 430 -11.65 9.26 -10.83
N TYR A 431 -12.29 8.08 -10.87
CA TYR A 431 -13.55 7.78 -10.24
C TYR A 431 -13.39 6.59 -9.27
N PRO A 432 -12.60 6.76 -8.19
CA PRO A 432 -12.54 5.71 -7.18
C PRO A 432 -13.92 5.51 -6.57
N PRO A 433 -14.29 4.28 -6.19
CA PRO A 433 -15.53 4.05 -5.48
C PRO A 433 -15.50 4.77 -4.13
N GLN A 434 -16.67 5.11 -3.63
CA GLN A 434 -16.78 5.57 -2.25
C GLN A 434 -16.47 4.40 -1.29
N MET A 435 -16.09 4.72 -0.07
CA MET A 435 -16.01 3.74 1.00
C MET A 435 -17.39 3.14 1.28
N SER A 436 -17.44 1.84 1.53
CA SER A 436 -18.68 1.13 1.80
C SER A 436 -19.35 1.58 3.11
N ALA A 437 -20.59 1.20 3.30
CA ALA A 437 -21.29 1.48 4.56
C ALA A 437 -20.58 0.85 5.77
N TRP A 438 -19.92 -0.32 5.58
CA TRP A 438 -19.13 -0.96 6.63
C TRP A 438 -17.91 -0.13 7.00
N THR A 439 -17.15 0.34 6.03
CA THR A 439 -15.98 1.19 6.24
C THR A 439 -16.37 2.51 6.91
N LYS A 440 -17.46 3.15 6.44
CA LYS A 440 -17.97 4.39 7.04
C LYS A 440 -18.46 4.20 8.48
N LEU A 441 -19.07 3.04 8.78
CA LEU A 441 -19.46 2.67 10.15
C LEU A 441 -18.23 2.48 11.04
N LEU A 442 -17.21 1.81 10.53
CA LEU A 442 -15.94 1.59 11.21
C LEU A 442 -15.28 2.91 11.60
N LEU A 443 -15.25 3.87 10.68
CA LEU A 443 -14.69 5.20 10.87
C LEU A 443 -15.58 6.12 11.72
N GLY A 444 -16.79 5.69 12.07
CA GLY A 444 -17.73 6.48 12.85
C GLY A 444 -18.44 7.60 12.05
N TRP A 445 -18.34 7.56 10.70
CA TRP A 445 -18.98 8.57 9.83
C TRP A 445 -20.48 8.35 9.62
N VAL A 446 -20.97 7.16 9.91
CA VAL A 446 -22.40 6.83 9.84
C VAL A 446 -22.86 6.10 11.09
N VAL A 447 -24.12 6.29 11.43
CA VAL A 447 -24.78 5.57 12.52
C VAL A 447 -25.88 4.70 11.92
N PRO A 448 -25.93 3.39 12.24
CA PRO A 448 -26.99 2.53 11.75
C PRO A 448 -28.36 3.00 12.23
N TYR A 449 -29.32 3.07 11.32
CA TYR A 449 -30.72 3.29 11.67
C TYR A 449 -31.43 1.93 11.80
N PHE A 450 -32.04 1.69 12.95
CA PHE A 450 -32.83 0.49 13.23
C PHE A 450 -34.31 0.85 13.18
N PRO A 451 -35.04 0.54 12.08
CA PRO A 451 -36.45 0.84 11.98
C PRO A 451 -37.26 0.03 13.01
N SER A 452 -38.23 0.67 13.66
CA SER A 452 -39.18 -0.04 14.49
C SER A 452 -40.14 -0.90 13.62
N PRO A 453 -40.70 -2.01 14.15
CA PRO A 453 -41.73 -2.76 13.41
C PRO A 453 -42.89 -1.86 12.98
N GLY A 454 -43.32 -1.98 11.72
CA GLY A 454 -44.39 -1.17 11.14
C GLY A 454 -43.95 -0.41 9.88
N GLU A 455 -44.74 0.58 9.46
CA GLU A 455 -44.40 1.43 8.32
C GLU A 455 -43.29 2.41 8.72
N ASN A 456 -42.21 2.43 7.93
CA ASN A 456 -41.10 3.35 8.10
C ASN A 456 -40.97 4.19 6.81
N GLN A 457 -40.88 5.51 6.97
CA GLN A 457 -40.51 6.40 5.88
C GLN A 457 -39.02 6.51 5.83
N ILE A 458 -38.42 6.00 4.75
CA ILE A 458 -37.01 6.20 4.47
C ILE A 458 -36.91 7.40 3.53
N ALA A 459 -36.17 8.43 3.93
CA ALA A 459 -35.92 9.57 3.06
C ALA A 459 -35.16 9.09 1.81
N ALA A 460 -35.54 9.57 0.64
CA ALA A 460 -34.81 9.32 -0.58
C ALA A 460 -33.45 10.05 -0.46
N PHE A 461 -32.36 9.30 -0.63
CA PHE A 461 -31.03 9.88 -0.73
C PHE A 461 -30.77 10.27 -2.18
N GLN A 462 -30.26 11.48 -2.38
CA GLN A 462 -29.78 11.88 -3.70
C GLN A 462 -28.48 11.12 -3.97
N LEU A 463 -28.49 10.28 -5.00
CA LEU A 463 -27.25 9.68 -5.48
C LEU A 463 -26.37 10.79 -6.05
N ARG A 464 -25.04 10.64 -5.88
CA ARG A 464 -24.08 11.51 -6.56
C ARG A 464 -24.41 11.49 -8.06
N ASP A 465 -24.48 12.67 -8.66
CA ASP A 465 -24.72 12.78 -10.10
C ASP A 465 -23.54 12.13 -10.84
N ALA A 466 -23.81 11.00 -11.50
CA ALA A 466 -22.80 10.27 -12.28
C ALA A 466 -22.43 10.97 -13.60
N SER A 467 -22.96 12.15 -13.85
CA SER A 467 -22.72 12.95 -15.06
C SER A 467 -21.57 13.97 -14.93
N LEU A 468 -20.91 14.00 -13.76
CA LEU A 468 -19.72 14.84 -13.56
C LEU A 468 -18.45 14.08 -13.86
#